data_85ce4ea257d703b1ff815f36e1c0ec19
#
_entry.id   85ce4ea257d703b1ff815f36e1c0ec19
#
_cell.length_a   1.000
_cell.length_b   1.000
_cell.length_c   1.000
_cell.angle_alpha   90.00
_cell.angle_beta   90.00
_cell.angle_gamma   90.00
#
_symmetry.space_group_name_H-M   'P 1'
#
loop_
_entity.id
_entity.type
_entity.pdbx_description
1 polymer ?
#
loop_
_entity_poly.entity_id
_entity_poly.type
_entity_poly.pdbx_seq_one_letter_code
_entity_poly.pdbx_strand_id
1 'polypeptide(L)'
;ALLGELSEAVAAGYSQEIAGTLLTKARLLVEEIPKLRTQALEARSYAQWFPTARKDQAEDLYERGVALEHIIVQVRTISRTLFDMSFDEELPATFAEKIAYSLSCASLAITLEGRTIHGNHRRLPGVSTASDLRDALASLAQEFMEGGRKIKVTQYVRGLSLVTNFERIADSLDLESPAITDLQQEEVMSFQMLAAAPLEHGRK
;
A
#
# COMPACT_ATOMS: atom_id res chain seq x y z
N ALA A 1 -6.48 -6.87 -8.66
CA ALA A 1 -7.91 -6.76 -8.38
C ALA A 1 -8.30 -5.30 -8.10
N LEU A 2 -8.42 -4.84 -6.83
CA LEU A 2 -9.02 -3.53 -6.52
C LEU A 2 -8.31 -2.32 -7.18
N LEU A 3 -6.97 -2.28 -7.17
CA LEU A 3 -6.23 -1.19 -7.84
C LEU A 3 -6.42 -1.19 -9.36
N GLY A 4 -6.58 -2.37 -9.97
CA GLY A 4 -6.92 -2.46 -11.39
C GLY A 4 -8.33 -1.90 -11.67
N GLU A 5 -9.32 -2.23 -10.83
CA GLU A 5 -10.67 -1.68 -10.93
C GLU A 5 -10.68 -0.14 -10.74
N LEU A 6 -9.86 0.38 -9.80
CA LEU A 6 -9.66 1.82 -9.62
C LEU A 6 -9.03 2.46 -10.86
N SER A 7 -8.02 1.82 -11.46
CA SER A 7 -7.38 2.28 -12.69
C SER A 7 -8.38 2.40 -13.84
N GLU A 8 -9.15 1.35 -14.08
CA GLU A 8 -10.18 1.32 -15.12
C GLU A 8 -11.26 2.39 -14.89
N ALA A 9 -11.69 2.55 -13.63
CA ALA A 9 -12.69 3.54 -13.28
C ALA A 9 -12.17 4.98 -13.52
N VAL A 10 -10.94 5.29 -13.11
CA VAL A 10 -10.34 6.61 -13.32
C VAL A 10 -10.16 6.90 -14.81
N ALA A 11 -9.74 5.92 -15.61
CA ALA A 11 -9.58 6.07 -17.05
C ALA A 11 -10.93 6.27 -17.79
N ALA A 12 -12.02 5.68 -17.28
CA ALA A 12 -13.35 5.75 -17.88
C ALA A 12 -14.18 6.99 -17.47
N GLY A 13 -13.66 7.82 -16.60
CA GLY A 13 -14.42 8.93 -16.02
C GLY A 13 -15.08 8.52 -14.69
N TYR A 14 -14.41 8.87 -13.62
CA TYR A 14 -14.65 8.40 -12.26
C TYR A 14 -15.91 9.05 -11.63
N SER A 15 -17.01 8.31 -11.55
CA SER A 15 -18.22 8.79 -10.89
C SER A 15 -18.18 8.57 -9.38
N GLN A 16 -18.93 9.41 -8.63
CA GLN A 16 -19.05 9.29 -7.18
C GLN A 16 -19.60 7.93 -6.72
N GLU A 17 -20.53 7.34 -7.48
CA GLU A 17 -21.12 6.04 -7.18
C GLU A 17 -20.09 4.92 -7.29
N ILE A 18 -19.31 4.92 -8.38
CA ILE A 18 -18.22 3.96 -8.59
C ILE A 18 -17.17 4.14 -7.50
N ALA A 19 -16.78 5.38 -7.20
CA ALA A 19 -15.84 5.72 -6.15
C ALA A 19 -16.27 5.20 -4.77
N GLY A 20 -17.53 5.37 -4.41
CA GLY A 20 -18.11 4.87 -3.16
C GLY A 20 -18.09 3.35 -3.06
N THR A 21 -18.40 2.67 -4.17
CA THR A 21 -18.35 1.21 -4.25
C THR A 21 -16.93 0.68 -4.06
N LEU A 22 -15.93 1.29 -4.73
CA LEU A 22 -14.54 0.88 -4.63
C LEU A 22 -13.94 1.20 -3.25
N LEU A 23 -14.35 2.32 -2.63
CA LEU A 23 -13.98 2.62 -1.24
C LEU A 23 -14.56 1.59 -0.26
N THR A 24 -15.77 1.12 -0.49
CA THR A 24 -16.37 0.07 0.34
C THR A 24 -15.59 -1.24 0.22
N LYS A 25 -15.21 -1.64 -1.00
CA LYS A 25 -14.31 -2.80 -1.21
C LYS A 25 -12.96 -2.63 -0.49
N ALA A 26 -12.38 -1.42 -0.52
CA ALA A 26 -11.13 -1.14 0.18
C ALA A 26 -11.27 -1.25 1.70
N ARG A 27 -12.42 -0.88 2.28
CA ARG A 27 -12.69 -1.04 3.71
C ARG A 27 -12.78 -2.51 4.11
N LEU A 28 -13.43 -3.34 3.30
CA LEU A 28 -13.51 -4.79 3.55
C LEU A 28 -12.12 -5.46 3.54
N LEU A 29 -11.18 -4.98 2.70
CA LEU A 29 -9.80 -5.47 2.73
C LEU A 29 -9.11 -5.19 4.07
N VAL A 30 -9.38 -4.03 4.68
CA VAL A 30 -8.79 -3.68 6.00
C VAL A 30 -9.31 -4.61 7.10
N GLU A 31 -10.54 -5.09 7.00
CA GLU A 31 -11.13 -6.04 7.96
C GLU A 31 -10.43 -7.41 7.95
N GLU A 32 -9.72 -7.75 6.85
CA GLU A 32 -8.93 -8.99 6.76
C GLU A 32 -7.54 -8.89 7.43
N ILE A 33 -7.05 -7.68 7.75
CA ILE A 33 -5.72 -7.47 8.35
C ILE A 33 -5.52 -8.28 9.64
N PRO A 34 -6.43 -8.29 10.63
CA PRO A 34 -6.24 -9.06 11.86
C PRO A 34 -6.05 -10.56 11.60
N LYS A 35 -6.77 -11.11 10.64
CA LYS A 35 -6.66 -12.51 10.24
C LYS A 35 -5.31 -12.81 9.56
N LEU A 36 -4.88 -11.95 8.65
CA LEU A 36 -3.58 -12.04 8.01
C LEU A 36 -2.45 -12.03 9.04
N ARG A 37 -2.49 -11.08 9.99
CA ARG A 37 -1.52 -10.95 11.07
C ARG A 37 -1.47 -12.20 11.95
N THR A 38 -2.62 -12.74 12.33
CA THR A 38 -2.71 -13.98 13.13
C THR A 38 -2.05 -15.14 12.40
N GLN A 39 -2.37 -15.34 11.12
CA GLN A 39 -1.79 -16.41 10.31
C GLN A 39 -0.26 -16.28 10.16
N ALA A 40 0.24 -15.07 9.94
CA ALA A 40 1.69 -14.81 9.83
C ALA A 40 2.41 -15.10 11.17
N LEU A 41 1.85 -14.67 12.30
CA LEU A 41 2.39 -14.95 13.63
C LEU A 41 2.36 -16.44 13.99
N GLU A 42 1.28 -17.15 13.65
CA GLU A 42 1.17 -18.59 13.86
C GLU A 42 2.22 -19.35 13.05
N ALA A 43 2.42 -19.00 11.77
CA ALA A 43 3.44 -19.60 10.92
C ALA A 43 4.84 -19.40 11.50
N ARG A 44 5.18 -18.18 11.93
CA ARG A 44 6.46 -17.85 12.56
C ARG A 44 6.66 -18.61 13.87
N SER A 45 5.64 -18.66 14.74
CA SER A 45 5.67 -19.40 16.01
C SER A 45 5.89 -20.89 15.78
N TYR A 46 5.14 -21.49 14.85
CA TYR A 46 5.29 -22.88 14.49
C TYR A 46 6.74 -23.21 14.06
N ALA A 47 7.33 -22.37 13.22
CA ALA A 47 8.70 -22.56 12.76
C ALA A 47 9.77 -22.49 13.87
N GLN A 48 9.50 -21.77 14.96
CA GLN A 48 10.39 -21.70 16.11
C GLN A 48 10.43 -23.00 16.92
N TRP A 49 9.31 -23.70 17.02
CA TRP A 49 9.17 -24.89 17.85
C TRP A 49 9.55 -26.19 17.14
N PHE A 50 9.53 -26.23 15.82
CA PHE A 50 9.81 -27.45 15.05
C PHE A 50 11.19 -27.38 14.38
N PRO A 51 12.13 -28.31 14.75
CA PRO A 51 13.50 -28.31 14.20
C PRO A 51 13.58 -28.54 12.69
N THR A 52 12.55 -29.17 12.11
CA THR A 52 12.46 -29.46 10.68
C THR A 52 11.82 -28.33 9.87
N ALA A 53 11.28 -27.31 10.54
CA ALA A 53 10.67 -26.18 9.87
C ALA A 53 11.74 -25.26 9.27
N ARG A 54 11.44 -24.69 8.12
CA ARG A 54 12.30 -23.71 7.46
C ARG A 54 12.09 -22.34 8.10
N LYS A 55 12.92 -22.00 9.08
CA LYS A 55 12.83 -20.74 9.84
C LYS A 55 12.92 -19.52 8.94
N ASP A 56 13.83 -19.54 7.97
CA ASP A 56 14.03 -18.44 7.03
C ASP A 56 12.78 -18.17 6.19
N GLN A 57 12.08 -19.23 5.78
CA GLN A 57 10.82 -19.08 5.03
C GLN A 57 9.67 -18.53 5.91
N ALA A 58 9.64 -18.90 7.18
CA ALA A 58 8.62 -18.40 8.09
C ALA A 58 8.83 -16.92 8.44
N GLU A 59 10.09 -16.50 8.57
CA GLU A 59 10.44 -15.09 8.76
C GLU A 59 10.11 -14.27 7.51
N ASP A 60 10.54 -14.71 6.33
CA ASP A 60 10.21 -14.08 5.04
C ASP A 60 8.68 -13.96 4.85
N LEU A 61 7.92 -14.99 5.21
CA LEU A 61 6.46 -14.95 5.14
C LEU A 61 5.85 -13.93 6.13
N TYR A 62 6.43 -13.82 7.32
CA TYR A 62 5.99 -12.84 8.32
C TYR A 62 6.26 -11.40 7.83
N GLU A 63 7.46 -11.11 7.35
CA GLU A 63 7.84 -9.80 6.81
C GLU A 63 6.95 -9.39 5.63
N ARG A 64 6.67 -10.32 4.72
CA ARG A 64 5.73 -10.09 3.61
C ARG A 64 4.30 -9.87 4.09
N GLY A 65 3.89 -10.54 5.18
CA GLY A 65 2.61 -10.30 5.82
C GLY A 65 2.48 -8.87 6.33
N VAL A 66 3.51 -8.35 7.00
CA VAL A 66 3.57 -6.96 7.46
C VAL A 66 3.55 -5.97 6.29
N ALA A 67 4.35 -6.23 5.24
CA ALA A 67 4.33 -5.39 4.03
C ALA A 67 2.94 -5.35 3.37
N LEU A 68 2.24 -6.49 3.32
CA LEU A 68 0.89 -6.56 2.78
C LEU A 68 -0.12 -5.77 3.62
N GLU A 69 0.00 -5.80 4.95
CA GLU A 69 -0.82 -4.95 5.83
C GLU A 69 -0.64 -3.46 5.49
N HIS A 70 0.61 -3.00 5.35
CA HIS A 70 0.92 -1.63 4.95
C HIS A 70 0.31 -1.29 3.58
N ILE A 71 0.47 -2.16 2.60
CA ILE A 71 -0.11 -1.99 1.26
C ILE A 71 -1.65 -1.84 1.35
N ILE A 72 -2.33 -2.69 2.12
CA ILE A 72 -3.80 -2.63 2.27
C ILE A 72 -4.24 -1.27 2.85
N VAL A 73 -3.53 -0.75 3.85
CA VAL A 73 -3.79 0.57 4.42
C VAL A 73 -3.63 1.68 3.39
N GLN A 74 -2.56 1.62 2.57
CA GLN A 74 -2.34 2.61 1.51
C GLN A 74 -3.41 2.51 0.41
N VAL A 75 -3.80 1.30 0.00
CA VAL A 75 -4.89 1.08 -0.97
C VAL A 75 -6.22 1.69 -0.47
N ARG A 76 -6.55 1.51 0.81
CA ARG A 76 -7.73 2.17 1.41
C ARG A 76 -7.60 3.69 1.38
N THR A 77 -6.42 4.24 1.69
CA THR A 77 -6.18 5.69 1.69
C THR A 77 -6.28 6.26 0.28
N ILE A 78 -5.71 5.59 -0.72
CA ILE A 78 -5.84 5.95 -2.14
C ILE A 78 -7.31 5.95 -2.55
N SER A 79 -8.05 4.88 -2.23
CA SER A 79 -9.48 4.76 -2.54
C SER A 79 -10.30 5.87 -1.90
N ARG A 80 -9.95 6.27 -0.65
CA ARG A 80 -10.59 7.40 0.03
C ARG A 80 -10.27 8.73 -0.63
N THR A 81 -9.00 8.96 -0.98
CA THR A 81 -8.58 10.19 -1.66
C THR A 81 -9.28 10.34 -3.01
N LEU A 82 -9.36 9.26 -3.79
CA LEU A 82 -10.09 9.26 -5.05
C LEU A 82 -11.59 9.49 -4.85
N PHE A 83 -12.22 8.88 -3.83
CA PHE A 83 -13.60 9.16 -3.48
C PHE A 83 -13.80 10.65 -3.13
N ASP A 84 -12.91 11.24 -2.34
CA ASP A 84 -12.99 12.66 -2.02
C ASP A 84 -12.77 13.56 -3.25
N MET A 85 -11.95 13.13 -4.23
CA MET A 85 -11.76 13.81 -5.51
C MET A 85 -12.99 13.74 -6.42
N SER A 86 -13.85 12.72 -6.30
CA SER A 86 -15.07 12.58 -7.10
C SER A 86 -16.13 13.64 -6.80
N PHE A 87 -15.96 14.44 -5.75
CA PHE A 87 -16.80 15.61 -5.43
C PHE A 87 -16.24 16.91 -5.99
N ASP A 88 -15.00 16.90 -6.48
CA ASP A 88 -14.37 18.07 -7.06
C ASP A 88 -14.80 18.22 -8.55
N GLU A 89 -14.38 19.32 -9.16
CA GLU A 89 -14.45 19.46 -10.63
C GLU A 89 -13.61 18.38 -11.30
N GLU A 90 -13.99 18.04 -12.52
CA GLU A 90 -13.27 17.04 -13.31
C GLU A 90 -11.79 17.41 -13.47
N LEU A 91 -10.92 16.44 -13.24
CA LEU A 91 -9.49 16.61 -13.43
C LEU A 91 -9.17 16.70 -14.92
N PRO A 92 -8.18 17.52 -15.32
CA PRO A 92 -7.67 17.46 -16.67
C PRO A 92 -7.28 16.02 -17.05
N ALA A 93 -7.57 15.63 -18.29
CA ALA A 93 -7.35 14.27 -18.79
C ALA A 93 -5.93 13.73 -18.52
N THR A 94 -4.91 14.58 -18.67
CA THR A 94 -3.50 14.22 -18.43
C THR A 94 -3.26 13.75 -16.99
N PHE A 95 -3.91 14.35 -15.99
CA PHE A 95 -3.83 13.91 -14.60
C PHE A 95 -4.55 12.58 -14.39
N ALA A 96 -5.76 12.45 -14.93
CA ALA A 96 -6.53 11.22 -14.83
C ALA A 96 -5.80 10.03 -15.45
N GLU A 97 -5.22 10.20 -16.63
CA GLU A 97 -4.41 9.19 -17.32
C GLU A 97 -3.19 8.76 -16.49
N LYS A 98 -2.44 9.70 -15.91
CA LYS A 98 -1.27 9.38 -15.10
C LYS A 98 -1.64 8.71 -13.77
N ILE A 99 -2.74 9.12 -13.14
CA ILE A 99 -3.26 8.44 -11.94
C ILE A 99 -3.67 7.01 -12.29
N ALA A 100 -4.42 6.80 -13.38
CA ALA A 100 -4.84 5.48 -13.84
C ALA A 100 -3.63 4.58 -14.15
N TYR A 101 -2.61 5.13 -14.83
CA TYR A 101 -1.38 4.40 -15.14
C TYR A 101 -0.63 3.99 -13.87
N SER A 102 -0.48 4.88 -12.87
CA SER A 102 0.15 4.58 -11.59
C SER A 102 -0.62 3.49 -10.81
N LEU A 103 -1.96 3.53 -10.83
CA LEU A 103 -2.81 2.49 -10.25
C LEU A 103 -2.59 1.12 -10.93
N SER A 104 -2.45 1.11 -12.25
CA SER A 104 -2.18 -0.11 -13.03
C SER A 104 -0.81 -0.69 -12.69
N CYS A 105 0.25 0.14 -12.64
CA CYS A 105 1.58 -0.28 -12.24
C CYS A 105 1.60 -0.86 -10.82
N ALA A 106 0.95 -0.20 -9.86
CA ALA A 106 0.85 -0.70 -8.49
C ALA A 106 0.09 -2.04 -8.43
N SER A 107 -1.01 -2.17 -9.17
CA SER A 107 -1.76 -3.43 -9.27
C SER A 107 -0.91 -4.58 -9.81
N LEU A 108 -0.14 -4.32 -10.86
CA LEU A 108 0.76 -5.31 -11.46
C LEU A 108 1.87 -5.70 -10.50
N ALA A 109 2.52 -4.71 -9.86
CA ALA A 109 3.61 -4.93 -8.92
C ALA A 109 3.17 -5.83 -7.75
N ILE A 110 2.03 -5.54 -7.11
CA ILE A 110 1.46 -6.36 -6.03
C ILE A 110 1.11 -7.77 -6.51
N THR A 111 0.57 -7.89 -7.73
CA THR A 111 0.18 -9.20 -8.28
C THR A 111 1.40 -10.07 -8.55
N LEU A 112 2.47 -9.49 -9.07
CA LEU A 112 3.71 -10.22 -9.36
C LEU A 112 4.43 -10.62 -8.06
N GLU A 113 4.45 -9.75 -7.04
CA GLU A 113 4.99 -10.10 -5.73
C GLU A 113 4.19 -11.25 -5.09
N GLY A 114 2.86 -11.20 -5.14
CA GLY A 114 2.01 -12.30 -4.65
C GLY A 114 2.26 -13.63 -5.35
N ARG A 115 2.63 -13.65 -6.64
CA ARG A 115 2.99 -14.88 -7.38
C ARG A 115 4.35 -15.42 -6.97
N THR A 116 5.30 -14.58 -6.61
CA THR A 116 6.63 -14.98 -6.11
C THR A 116 6.51 -15.72 -4.77
N ILE A 117 5.63 -15.27 -3.88
CA ILE A 117 5.35 -15.91 -2.59
C ILE A 117 4.83 -17.36 -2.78
N HIS A 118 4.01 -17.60 -3.77
CA HIS A 118 3.44 -18.94 -4.04
C HIS A 118 4.42 -19.91 -4.73
N GLY A 119 5.70 -19.53 -4.87
CA GLY A 119 6.74 -20.43 -5.42
C GLY A 119 6.63 -20.70 -6.92
N ASN A 120 5.70 -20.07 -7.63
CA ASN A 120 5.42 -20.32 -9.04
C ASN A 120 6.29 -19.52 -10.02
N HIS A 121 7.04 -18.52 -9.55
CA HIS A 121 7.94 -17.75 -10.41
C HIS A 121 9.22 -17.38 -9.65
N ARG A 122 10.35 -17.89 -10.14
CA ARG A 122 11.65 -17.29 -9.85
C ARG A 122 11.58 -15.83 -10.29
N ARG A 123 11.91 -14.87 -9.41
CA ARG A 123 12.12 -13.48 -9.82
C ARG A 123 12.97 -13.51 -11.09
N LEU A 124 12.41 -13.08 -12.20
CA LEU A 124 13.20 -12.93 -13.43
C LEU A 124 14.22 -11.83 -13.18
N PRO A 125 15.53 -12.10 -13.35
CA PRO A 125 16.55 -11.08 -13.18
C PRO A 125 16.24 -9.89 -14.11
N GLY A 126 16.15 -8.69 -13.56
CA GLY A 126 15.93 -7.46 -14.33
C GLY A 126 14.48 -6.98 -14.44
N VAL A 127 13.49 -7.69 -13.91
CA VAL A 127 12.11 -7.18 -13.80
C VAL A 127 11.88 -6.67 -12.37
N SER A 128 12.14 -5.38 -12.16
CA SER A 128 11.79 -4.70 -10.92
C SER A 128 10.44 -3.99 -11.10
N THR A 129 9.39 -4.62 -10.64
CA THR A 129 8.03 -4.06 -10.68
C THR A 129 7.88 -2.81 -9.82
N ALA A 130 8.68 -2.69 -8.75
CA ALA A 130 8.77 -1.49 -7.96
C ALA A 130 9.43 -0.33 -8.74
N SER A 131 10.38 -0.61 -9.65
CA SER A 131 10.97 0.41 -10.54
C SER A 131 9.93 1.02 -11.47
N ASP A 132 9.14 0.19 -12.15
CA ASP A 132 8.10 0.68 -13.07
C ASP A 132 7.07 1.55 -12.34
N LEU A 133 6.71 1.17 -11.11
CA LEU A 133 5.85 1.98 -10.27
C LEU A 133 6.51 3.31 -9.91
N ARG A 134 7.79 3.33 -9.51
CA ARG A 134 8.52 4.57 -9.19
C ARG A 134 8.62 5.50 -10.40
N ASP A 135 8.86 4.97 -11.60
CA ASP A 135 8.90 5.76 -12.83
C ASP A 135 7.54 6.38 -13.15
N ALA A 136 6.46 5.61 -12.97
CA ALA A 136 5.09 6.13 -13.09
C ALA A 136 4.81 7.25 -12.08
N LEU A 137 5.28 7.11 -10.84
CA LEU A 137 5.13 8.11 -9.79
C LEU A 137 5.93 9.38 -10.05
N ALA A 138 7.16 9.25 -10.53
CA ALA A 138 7.97 10.41 -10.94
C ALA A 138 7.25 11.21 -12.03
N SER A 139 6.67 10.52 -13.02
CA SER A 139 5.87 11.16 -14.08
C SER A 139 4.60 11.82 -13.54
N LEU A 140 3.90 11.18 -12.59
CA LEU A 140 2.71 11.74 -11.95
C LEU A 140 3.07 12.97 -11.08
N ALA A 141 4.12 12.89 -10.28
CA ALA A 141 4.59 14.00 -9.45
C ALA A 141 5.00 15.21 -10.30
N GLN A 142 5.70 14.96 -11.39
CA GLN A 142 6.07 16.01 -12.35
C GLN A 142 4.83 16.71 -12.93
N GLU A 143 3.80 15.96 -13.32
CA GLU A 143 2.55 16.53 -13.83
C GLU A 143 1.89 17.45 -12.77
N PHE A 144 1.86 17.03 -11.49
CA PHE A 144 1.33 17.88 -10.41
C PHE A 144 2.19 19.13 -10.22
N MET A 145 3.51 19.04 -10.30
CA MET A 145 4.39 20.20 -10.14
C MET A 145 4.23 21.21 -11.30
N GLU A 146 4.15 20.74 -12.54
CA GLU A 146 4.05 21.59 -13.73
C GLU A 146 2.61 22.09 -13.94
N GLY A 147 1.63 21.23 -13.73
CA GLY A 147 0.20 21.49 -13.95
C GLY A 147 -0.53 22.07 -12.76
N GLY A 148 0.10 22.14 -11.58
CA GLY A 148 -0.57 22.51 -10.32
C GLY A 148 -1.23 23.90 -10.30
N ARG A 149 -0.81 24.81 -11.20
CA ARG A 149 -1.47 26.11 -11.40
C ARG A 149 -2.79 26.04 -12.17
N LYS A 150 -3.07 24.92 -12.82
CA LYS A 150 -4.28 24.69 -13.66
C LYS A 150 -5.38 23.97 -12.90
N ILE A 151 -5.11 23.49 -11.68
CA ILE A 151 -6.05 22.75 -10.84
C ILE A 151 -6.29 23.47 -9.51
N LYS A 152 -7.37 23.12 -8.82
CA LYS A 152 -7.66 23.68 -7.50
C LYS A 152 -6.63 23.20 -6.48
N VAL A 153 -6.37 24.03 -5.47
CA VAL A 153 -5.44 23.69 -4.38
C VAL A 153 -5.83 22.38 -3.69
N THR A 154 -7.14 22.12 -3.51
CA THR A 154 -7.64 20.86 -2.94
C THR A 154 -7.27 19.65 -3.78
N GLN A 155 -7.41 19.74 -5.10
CA GLN A 155 -7.02 18.68 -6.04
C GLN A 155 -5.50 18.47 -6.04
N TYR A 156 -4.73 19.55 -5.99
CA TYR A 156 -3.28 19.49 -5.89
C TYR A 156 -2.82 18.75 -4.63
N VAL A 157 -3.36 19.12 -3.46
CA VAL A 157 -3.02 18.47 -2.17
C VAL A 157 -3.42 16.99 -2.18
N ARG A 158 -4.59 16.66 -2.70
CA ARG A 158 -5.04 15.26 -2.85
C ARG A 158 -4.16 14.48 -3.81
N GLY A 159 -3.74 15.10 -4.91
CA GLY A 159 -2.81 14.51 -5.87
C GLY A 159 -1.45 14.17 -5.25
N LEU A 160 -0.87 15.09 -4.48
CA LEU A 160 0.36 14.81 -3.71
C LEU A 160 0.16 13.69 -2.68
N SER A 161 -1.00 13.64 -2.03
CA SER A 161 -1.33 12.53 -1.13
C SER A 161 -1.38 11.19 -1.88
N LEU A 162 -1.90 11.15 -3.11
CA LEU A 162 -1.85 9.93 -3.93
C LEU A 162 -0.41 9.50 -4.20
N VAL A 163 0.46 10.44 -4.65
CA VAL A 163 1.87 10.15 -4.90
C VAL A 163 2.52 9.54 -3.66
N THR A 164 2.39 10.18 -2.50
CA THR A 164 2.97 9.68 -1.24
C THR A 164 2.46 8.28 -0.85
N ASN A 165 1.16 7.99 -1.04
CA ASN A 165 0.62 6.67 -0.72
C ASN A 165 1.11 5.60 -1.71
N PHE A 166 1.30 5.94 -2.97
CA PHE A 166 1.92 5.03 -3.94
C PHE A 166 3.40 4.77 -3.63
N GLU A 167 4.17 5.81 -3.25
CA GLU A 167 5.57 5.65 -2.80
C GLU A 167 5.66 4.65 -1.66
N ARG A 168 4.79 4.76 -0.66
CA ARG A 168 4.73 3.79 0.45
C ARG A 168 4.39 2.37 -0.01
N ILE A 169 3.58 2.19 -1.05
CA ILE A 169 3.35 0.88 -1.67
C ILE A 169 4.64 0.38 -2.32
N ALA A 170 5.34 1.22 -3.09
CA ALA A 170 6.59 0.84 -3.74
C ALA A 170 7.66 0.44 -2.71
N ASP A 171 7.77 1.18 -1.61
CA ASP A 171 8.69 0.88 -0.51
C ASP A 171 8.31 -0.44 0.21
N SER A 172 7.02 -0.70 0.40
CA SER A 172 6.54 -1.97 0.98
C SER A 172 6.77 -3.19 0.08
N LEU A 173 6.91 -2.99 -1.24
CA LEU A 173 7.24 -4.05 -2.21
C LEU A 173 8.75 -4.30 -2.30
N ASP A 174 9.58 -3.34 -1.88
CA ASP A 174 11.04 -3.41 -1.89
C ASP A 174 11.54 -3.78 -0.50
N LEU A 175 11.37 -5.05 -0.12
CA LEU A 175 11.74 -5.58 1.20
C LEU A 175 13.25 -5.51 1.50
N GLU A 176 14.08 -5.19 0.50
CA GLU A 176 15.51 -4.95 0.67
C GLU A 176 15.82 -3.47 0.98
N SER A 177 14.81 -2.60 1.02
CA SER A 177 15.00 -1.16 1.27
C SER A 177 15.19 -0.88 2.75
N PRO A 178 16.25 -0.15 3.15
CA PRO A 178 16.53 0.19 4.56
C PRO A 178 15.42 1.00 5.24
N ALA A 179 14.55 1.67 4.48
CA ALA A 179 13.45 2.47 5.03
C ALA A 179 12.39 1.64 5.80
N ILE A 180 12.19 0.36 5.43
CA ILE A 180 11.23 -0.51 6.13
C ILE A 180 11.77 -0.94 7.48
N THR A 181 13.08 -1.18 7.58
CA THR A 181 13.75 -1.59 8.83
C THR A 181 13.62 -0.51 9.91
N ASP A 182 13.74 0.77 9.53
CA ASP A 182 13.64 1.90 10.47
C ASP A 182 12.20 2.10 10.97
N LEU A 183 11.19 2.00 10.09
CA LEU A 183 9.78 2.12 10.48
C LEU A 183 9.33 0.97 11.42
N GLN A 184 9.81 -0.25 11.19
CA GLN A 184 9.53 -1.39 12.05
C GLN A 184 10.17 -1.24 13.43
N GLN A 185 11.36 -0.66 13.52
CA GLN A 185 12.01 -0.39 14.81
C GLN A 185 11.32 0.70 15.61
N GLU A 186 10.81 1.76 14.96
CA GLU A 186 10.06 2.82 15.64
C GLU A 186 8.69 2.31 16.15
N GLU A 187 7.96 1.50 15.39
CA GLU A 187 6.69 0.91 15.84
C GLU A 187 6.89 -0.08 16.99
N VAL A 188 7.89 -0.95 16.92
CA VAL A 188 8.19 -1.91 18.00
C VAL A 188 8.61 -1.16 19.27
N MET A 189 9.43 -0.11 19.16
CA MET A 189 9.82 0.72 20.30
C MET A 189 8.63 1.48 20.89
N SER A 190 7.74 2.02 20.09
CA SER A 190 6.53 2.71 20.57
C SER A 190 5.56 1.77 21.29
N PHE A 191 5.39 0.53 20.81
CA PHE A 191 4.59 -0.51 21.48
C PHE A 191 5.21 -0.97 22.79
N GLN A 192 6.54 -1.13 22.85
CA GLN A 192 7.24 -1.51 24.08
C GLN A 192 7.19 -0.39 25.14
N MET A 193 7.27 0.88 24.73
CA MET A 193 7.08 2.01 25.65
C MET A 193 5.66 2.12 26.19
N LEU A 194 4.64 1.85 25.38
CA LEU A 194 3.23 1.81 25.81
C LEU A 194 2.94 0.63 26.76
N ALA A 195 3.56 -0.53 26.53
CA ALA A 195 3.41 -1.71 27.38
C ALA A 195 4.20 -1.59 28.72
N ALA A 196 5.24 -0.76 28.76
CA ALA A 196 6.06 -0.53 29.95
C ALA A 196 5.57 0.65 30.82
N ALA A 197 4.54 1.37 30.44
CA ALA A 197 3.95 2.42 31.26
C ALA A 197 3.34 1.82 32.55
N PRO A 198 3.81 2.21 33.74
CA PRO A 198 3.27 1.68 34.98
C PRO A 198 1.80 2.12 35.11
N LEU A 199 0.92 1.14 35.31
CA LEU A 199 -0.47 1.40 35.74
C LEU A 199 -0.42 2.07 37.10
N GLU A 200 -0.48 3.39 37.13
CA GLU A 200 -0.70 4.12 38.37
C GLU A 200 -2.05 3.72 38.94
N HIS A 201 -1.99 2.78 39.86
CA HIS A 201 -3.14 2.45 40.72
C HIS A 201 -3.43 3.68 41.59
N GLY A 202 -4.37 4.50 41.13
CA GLY A 202 -4.96 5.54 41.94
C GLY A 202 -5.58 4.94 43.21
N ARG A 203 -4.81 5.01 44.30
CA ARG A 203 -5.40 4.92 45.64
C ARG A 203 -6.08 6.23 45.93
N LYS A 204 -7.39 6.19 46.02
CA LYS A 204 -8.17 6.95 47.00
C LYS A 204 -9.42 6.17 47.33
#